data_73d8e6b8343c15cb62c0c672fc97d3a6
#
_entry.id   73d8e6b8343c15cb62c0c672fc97d3a6
#
_cell.length_a   1.000
_cell.length_b   1.000
_cell.length_c   1.000
_cell.angle_alpha   90.00
_cell.angle_beta   90.00
_cell.angle_gamma   90.00
#
_symmetry.space_group_name_H-M   'P 1'
#
loop_
_entity.id
_entity.type
_entity.pdbx_description
1 polymer ?
#
loop_
_entity_poly.entity_id
_entity_poly.type
_entity_poly.pdbx_seq_one_letter_code
_entity_poly.pdbx_strand_id
1 'polypeptide(L)'
;MELFLIVLRNIALLLLGIFLLFVIIDVVFVVSFSSILSHHDHDLFVILTNKKDNIDKLVDLLNKSGVKCDKKDIETLNNFSLKTIEHQNGEEAKKAREQLTYFSETFLYLARNNEKLSQDEAFLLIESNLNELESVYRQHVVLYNADVLGYNFWISFFPTRFIYLILRFKTKDIIS
;
A
#
# COMPACT_ATOMS: atom_id res chain seq x y z
N MET A 1 -12.20 50.28 33.37
CA MET A 1 -11.07 49.33 33.24
C MET A 1 -11.52 47.89 33.51
N GLU A 2 -12.28 47.62 34.56
CA GLU A 2 -12.74 46.23 34.88
C GLU A 2 -13.63 45.59 33.81
N LEU A 3 -14.63 46.34 33.29
CA LEU A 3 -15.51 45.85 32.22
C LEU A 3 -14.71 45.39 30.97
N PHE A 4 -13.71 46.19 30.57
CA PHE A 4 -12.83 45.84 29.45
C PHE A 4 -12.06 44.56 29.68
N LEU A 5 -11.53 44.34 30.88
CA LEU A 5 -10.81 43.12 31.26
C LEU A 5 -11.72 41.88 31.28
N ILE A 6 -12.98 42.04 31.72
CA ILE A 6 -13.98 40.97 31.68
C ILE A 6 -14.31 40.57 30.26
N VAL A 7 -14.53 41.55 29.37
CA VAL A 7 -14.82 41.30 27.93
C VAL A 7 -13.63 40.61 27.26
N LEU A 8 -12.40 41.10 27.50
CA LEU A 8 -11.18 40.52 26.94
C LEU A 8 -10.99 39.06 27.39
N ARG A 9 -11.22 38.78 28.69
CA ARG A 9 -11.16 37.41 29.24
C ARG A 9 -12.18 36.50 28.56
N ASN A 10 -13.42 36.95 28.38
CA ASN A 10 -14.46 36.13 27.77
C ASN A 10 -14.18 35.84 26.29
N ILE A 11 -13.62 36.81 25.56
CA ILE A 11 -13.16 36.60 24.17
C ILE A 11 -12.02 35.57 24.16
N ALA A 12 -11.04 35.67 25.04
CA ALA A 12 -9.93 34.73 25.13
C ALA A 12 -10.41 33.31 25.43
N LEU A 13 -11.37 33.16 26.37
CA LEU A 13 -11.97 31.85 26.69
C LEU A 13 -12.74 31.27 25.49
N LEU A 14 -13.49 32.09 24.73
CA LEU A 14 -14.18 31.67 23.53
C LEU A 14 -13.19 31.16 22.46
N LEU A 15 -12.13 31.94 22.19
CA LEU A 15 -11.08 31.57 21.23
C LEU A 15 -10.38 30.27 21.64
N LEU A 16 -10.08 30.10 22.94
CA LEU A 16 -9.52 28.87 23.45
C LEU A 16 -10.45 27.68 23.24
N GLY A 17 -11.76 27.86 23.49
CA GLY A 17 -12.76 26.81 23.25
C GLY A 17 -12.83 26.41 21.78
N ILE A 18 -12.83 27.38 20.87
CA ILE A 18 -12.81 27.13 19.40
C ILE A 18 -11.52 26.39 19.01
N PHE A 19 -10.38 26.81 19.53
CA PHE A 19 -9.10 26.17 19.27
C PHE A 19 -9.08 24.70 19.74
N LEU A 20 -9.57 24.42 20.97
CA LEU A 20 -9.65 23.06 21.49
C LEU A 20 -10.59 22.17 20.64
N LEU A 21 -11.73 22.71 20.20
CA LEU A 21 -12.63 21.99 19.31
C LEU A 21 -11.96 21.65 17.99
N PHE A 22 -11.22 22.62 17.42
CA PHE A 22 -10.45 22.39 16.21
C PHE A 22 -9.41 21.28 16.37
N VAL A 23 -8.66 21.29 17.48
CA VAL A 23 -7.68 20.22 17.80
C VAL A 23 -8.34 18.84 17.89
N ILE A 24 -9.52 18.76 18.53
CA ILE A 24 -10.25 17.49 18.63
C ILE A 24 -10.64 16.97 17.24
N ILE A 25 -11.19 17.83 16.41
CA ILE A 25 -11.59 17.47 15.02
C ILE A 25 -10.38 16.99 14.23
N ASP A 26 -9.26 17.70 14.29
CA ASP A 26 -8.02 17.38 13.59
C ASP A 26 -7.47 16.02 14.04
N VAL A 27 -7.42 15.74 15.34
CA VAL A 27 -7.00 14.44 15.87
C VAL A 27 -7.92 13.32 15.38
N VAL A 28 -9.22 13.53 15.36
CA VAL A 28 -10.19 12.52 14.81
C VAL A 28 -9.91 12.23 13.34
N PHE A 29 -9.64 13.26 12.53
CA PHE A 29 -9.28 13.07 11.12
C PHE A 29 -7.99 12.26 10.96
N VAL A 30 -6.93 12.60 11.68
CA VAL A 30 -5.64 11.88 11.58
C VAL A 30 -5.77 10.42 12.01
N VAL A 31 -6.49 10.14 13.09
CA VAL A 31 -6.74 8.76 13.54
C VAL A 31 -7.55 7.99 12.49
N SER A 32 -8.57 8.62 11.89
CA SER A 32 -9.39 8.02 10.84
C SER A 32 -8.55 7.70 9.61
N PHE A 33 -7.74 8.64 9.12
CA PHE A 33 -6.82 8.38 7.99
C PHE A 33 -5.81 7.28 8.32
N SER A 34 -5.26 7.26 9.53
CA SER A 34 -4.34 6.19 9.95
C SER A 34 -4.99 4.81 9.89
N SER A 35 -6.26 4.71 10.29
CA SER A 35 -7.05 3.46 10.21
C SER A 35 -7.31 3.04 8.76
N ILE A 36 -7.72 3.99 7.91
CA ILE A 36 -7.96 3.74 6.48
C ILE A 36 -6.67 3.26 5.80
N LEU A 37 -5.54 3.91 6.06
CA LEU A 37 -4.25 3.52 5.50
C LEU A 37 -3.82 2.12 5.95
N SER A 38 -4.08 1.75 7.20
CA SER A 38 -3.80 0.38 7.68
C SER A 38 -4.66 -0.66 6.96
N HIS A 39 -5.91 -0.31 6.60
CA HIS A 39 -6.78 -1.18 5.81
C HIS A 39 -6.26 -1.35 4.39
N HIS A 40 -5.88 -0.25 3.74
CA HIS A 40 -5.26 -0.31 2.41
C HIS A 40 -3.94 -1.09 2.38
N ASP A 41 -3.09 -0.96 3.41
CA ASP A 41 -1.88 -1.77 3.54
C ASP A 41 -2.22 -3.26 3.54
N HIS A 42 -3.28 -3.66 4.27
CA HIS A 42 -3.75 -5.04 4.31
C HIS A 42 -4.30 -5.52 2.95
N ASP A 43 -5.13 -4.70 2.28
CA ASP A 43 -5.69 -5.05 0.98
C ASP A 43 -4.59 -5.24 -0.07
N LEU A 44 -3.62 -4.34 -0.12
CA LEU A 44 -2.46 -4.45 -1.00
C LEU A 44 -1.64 -5.69 -0.71
N PHE A 45 -1.45 -6.04 0.57
CA PHE A 45 -0.77 -7.27 0.98
C PHE A 45 -1.51 -8.52 0.48
N VAL A 46 -2.83 -8.57 0.60
CA VAL A 46 -3.65 -9.69 0.12
C VAL A 46 -3.55 -9.82 -1.40
N ILE A 47 -3.62 -8.71 -2.15
CA ILE A 47 -3.47 -8.72 -3.60
C ILE A 47 -2.11 -9.26 -4.02
N LEU A 48 -1.02 -8.81 -3.38
CA LEU A 48 0.34 -9.27 -3.69
C LEU A 48 0.57 -10.73 -3.29
N THR A 49 -0.06 -11.19 -2.21
CA THR A 49 -0.05 -12.61 -1.83
C THR A 49 -0.71 -13.47 -2.89
N ASN A 50 -1.90 -13.08 -3.35
CA ASN A 50 -2.60 -13.78 -4.43
C ASN A 50 -1.81 -13.75 -5.75
N LYS A 51 -1.10 -12.64 -6.03
CA LYS A 51 -0.21 -12.54 -7.20
C LYS A 51 0.92 -13.56 -7.10
N LYS A 52 1.58 -13.68 -5.94
CA LYS A 52 2.62 -14.70 -5.71
C LYS A 52 2.08 -16.11 -5.89
N ASP A 53 0.94 -16.43 -5.33
CA ASP A 53 0.32 -17.75 -5.45
C ASP A 53 0.01 -18.12 -6.93
N ASN A 54 -0.42 -17.16 -7.74
CA ASN A 54 -0.62 -17.39 -9.17
C ASN A 54 0.70 -17.54 -9.93
N ILE A 55 1.76 -16.82 -9.54
CA ILE A 55 3.11 -17.01 -10.09
C ILE A 55 3.62 -18.42 -9.75
N ASP A 56 3.45 -18.91 -8.53
CA ASP A 56 3.85 -20.27 -8.13
C ASP A 56 3.12 -21.33 -8.98
N LYS A 57 1.80 -21.19 -9.19
CA LYS A 57 1.02 -22.07 -10.07
C LYS A 57 1.53 -22.03 -11.51
N LEU A 58 1.91 -20.85 -12.01
CA LEU A 58 2.47 -20.69 -13.34
C LEU A 58 3.81 -21.41 -13.48
N VAL A 59 4.69 -21.31 -12.50
CA VAL A 59 5.97 -22.02 -12.46
C VAL A 59 5.75 -23.53 -12.44
N ASP A 60 4.81 -24.03 -11.67
CA ASP A 60 4.45 -25.45 -11.63
C ASP A 60 3.94 -25.94 -13.02
N LEU A 61 3.14 -25.14 -13.70
CA LEU A 61 2.63 -25.43 -15.04
C LEU A 61 3.76 -25.45 -16.08
N LEU A 62 4.69 -24.48 -16.03
CA LEU A 62 5.87 -24.44 -16.88
C LEU A 62 6.74 -25.68 -16.68
N ASN A 63 7.00 -26.07 -15.44
CA ASN A 63 7.79 -27.26 -15.11
C ASN A 63 7.14 -28.55 -15.63
N LYS A 64 5.82 -28.71 -15.45
CA LYS A 64 5.06 -29.87 -15.96
C LYS A 64 5.09 -29.97 -17.50
N SER A 65 5.15 -28.82 -18.15
CA SER A 65 5.20 -28.72 -19.61
C SER A 65 6.62 -28.83 -20.19
N GLY A 66 7.62 -29.03 -19.33
CA GLY A 66 9.02 -29.18 -19.74
C GLY A 66 9.70 -27.88 -20.17
N VAL A 67 9.10 -26.75 -19.89
CA VAL A 67 9.70 -25.42 -20.15
C VAL A 67 10.79 -25.17 -19.10
N LYS A 68 11.99 -24.86 -19.58
CA LYS A 68 13.12 -24.56 -18.66
C LYS A 68 13.02 -23.13 -18.16
N CYS A 69 12.75 -22.96 -16.88
CA CYS A 69 12.90 -21.69 -16.18
C CYS A 69 14.34 -21.53 -15.65
N ASP A 70 14.80 -20.30 -15.47
CA ASP A 70 16.09 -20.03 -14.85
C ASP A 70 16.06 -20.53 -13.39
N LYS A 71 17.06 -21.34 -13.02
CA LYS A 71 17.17 -21.89 -11.67
C LYS A 71 17.31 -20.81 -10.62
N LYS A 72 18.00 -19.72 -10.96
CA LYS A 72 18.18 -18.57 -10.06
C LYS A 72 16.87 -17.86 -9.77
N ASP A 73 16.01 -17.69 -10.79
CA ASP A 73 14.69 -17.06 -10.63
C ASP A 73 13.78 -17.92 -9.76
N ILE A 74 13.77 -19.25 -9.98
CA ILE A 74 13.02 -20.20 -9.14
C ILE A 74 13.51 -20.18 -7.69
N GLU A 75 14.82 -20.20 -7.48
CA GLU A 75 15.38 -20.16 -6.12
C GLU A 75 15.04 -18.84 -5.43
N THR A 76 15.13 -17.72 -6.14
CA THR A 76 14.77 -16.40 -5.60
C THR A 76 13.30 -16.31 -5.29
N LEU A 77 12.41 -16.85 -6.14
CA LEU A 77 10.96 -16.90 -5.90
C LEU A 77 10.62 -17.78 -4.69
N ASN A 78 11.27 -18.94 -4.55
CA ASN A 78 11.06 -19.85 -3.42
C ASN A 78 11.52 -19.23 -2.08
N ASN A 79 12.54 -18.39 -2.11
CA ASN A 79 13.06 -17.66 -0.95
C ASN A 79 12.34 -16.33 -0.72
N PHE A 80 11.39 -15.96 -1.58
CA PHE A 80 10.66 -14.71 -1.46
C PHE A 80 9.79 -14.68 -0.22
N SER A 81 10.03 -13.69 0.65
CA SER A 81 9.28 -13.52 1.89
C SER A 81 8.13 -12.53 1.73
N LEU A 82 6.90 -13.01 1.91
CA LEU A 82 5.72 -12.15 1.95
C LEU A 82 5.76 -11.11 3.09
N LYS A 83 6.50 -11.41 4.19
CA LYS A 83 6.67 -10.46 5.31
C LYS A 83 7.31 -9.14 4.88
N THR A 84 8.11 -9.16 3.82
CA THR A 84 8.77 -7.96 3.30
C THR A 84 7.78 -6.97 2.70
N ILE A 85 6.61 -7.46 2.25
CA ILE A 85 5.54 -6.64 1.65
C ILE A 85 4.33 -6.45 2.58
N GLU A 86 4.38 -6.95 3.82
CA GLU A 86 3.30 -6.76 4.81
C GLU A 86 3.06 -5.28 5.11
N HIS A 87 4.14 -4.48 5.11
CA HIS A 87 4.06 -3.03 5.20
C HIS A 87 4.51 -2.41 3.88
N GLN A 88 3.61 -1.67 3.21
CA GLN A 88 3.85 -1.15 1.86
C GLN A 88 4.92 -0.06 1.77
N ASN A 89 5.45 0.38 2.91
CA ASN A 89 6.45 1.45 3.00
C ASN A 89 7.89 0.90 3.05
N GLY A 90 8.80 1.64 2.44
CA GLY A 90 10.23 1.40 2.48
C GLY A 90 10.80 0.74 1.22
N GLU A 91 12.11 0.88 1.06
CA GLU A 91 12.87 0.38 -0.09
C GLU A 91 12.82 -1.15 -0.24
N GLU A 92 12.71 -1.90 0.86
CA GLU A 92 12.63 -3.37 0.81
C GLU A 92 11.29 -3.82 0.23
N ALA A 93 10.18 -3.20 0.66
CA ALA A 93 8.87 -3.48 0.12
C ALA A 93 8.78 -3.10 -1.37
N LYS A 94 9.38 -1.98 -1.77
CA LYS A 94 9.49 -1.57 -3.18
C LYS A 94 10.21 -2.62 -4.02
N LYS A 95 11.41 -3.04 -3.59
CA LYS A 95 12.19 -4.08 -4.29
C LYS A 95 11.44 -5.40 -4.38
N ALA A 96 10.74 -5.79 -3.32
CA ALA A 96 9.95 -7.01 -3.32
C ALA A 96 8.77 -6.94 -4.33
N ARG A 97 8.10 -5.80 -4.45
CA ARG A 97 7.05 -5.57 -5.48
C ARG A 97 7.62 -5.63 -6.89
N GLU A 98 8.76 -4.99 -7.12
CA GLU A 98 9.47 -5.03 -8.41
C GLU A 98 9.87 -6.47 -8.78
N GLN A 99 10.34 -7.26 -7.82
CA GLN A 99 10.66 -8.68 -8.02
C GLN A 99 9.41 -9.51 -8.39
N LEU A 100 8.27 -9.32 -7.71
CA LEU A 100 7.02 -10.02 -8.08
C LEU A 100 6.55 -9.65 -9.49
N THR A 101 6.71 -8.40 -9.87
CA THR A 101 6.37 -7.95 -11.23
C THR A 101 7.30 -8.59 -12.26
N TYR A 102 8.61 -8.59 -12.00
CA TYR A 102 9.61 -9.25 -12.85
C TYR A 102 9.30 -10.75 -13.03
N PHE A 103 9.01 -11.47 -11.96
CA PHE A 103 8.66 -12.91 -12.05
C PHE A 103 7.38 -13.14 -12.86
N SER A 104 6.34 -12.33 -12.60
CA SER A 104 5.08 -12.42 -13.35
C SER A 104 5.32 -12.25 -14.85
N GLU A 105 6.02 -11.19 -15.25
CA GLU A 105 6.32 -10.89 -16.66
C GLU A 105 7.19 -11.96 -17.31
N THR A 106 8.26 -12.39 -16.60
CA THR A 106 9.20 -13.39 -17.12
C THR A 106 8.51 -14.74 -17.35
N PHE A 107 7.76 -15.24 -16.38
CA PHE A 107 7.12 -16.55 -16.52
C PHE A 107 5.91 -16.51 -17.47
N LEU A 108 5.16 -15.41 -17.53
CA LEU A 108 4.13 -15.23 -18.55
C LEU A 108 4.74 -15.22 -19.96
N TYR A 109 5.87 -14.53 -20.14
CA TYR A 109 6.57 -14.53 -21.43
C TYR A 109 6.99 -15.94 -21.86
N LEU A 110 7.55 -16.74 -20.94
CA LEU A 110 7.94 -18.13 -21.23
C LEU A 110 6.73 -18.99 -21.61
N ALA A 111 5.61 -18.85 -20.92
CA ALA A 111 4.40 -19.61 -21.18
C ALA A 111 3.76 -19.23 -22.52
N ARG A 112 3.67 -17.93 -22.83
CA ARG A 112 3.12 -17.41 -24.10
C ARG A 112 3.91 -17.89 -25.33
N ASN A 113 5.23 -18.03 -25.18
CA ASN A 113 6.10 -18.50 -26.26
C ASN A 113 6.15 -20.02 -26.42
N ASN A 114 5.42 -20.77 -25.60
CA ASN A 114 5.28 -22.20 -25.72
C ASN A 114 3.95 -22.55 -26.42
N GLU A 115 3.99 -23.16 -27.61
CA GLU A 115 2.82 -23.46 -28.42
C GLU A 115 1.75 -24.27 -27.68
N LYS A 116 2.16 -25.21 -26.83
CA LYS A 116 1.25 -26.05 -26.04
C LYS A 116 0.59 -25.28 -24.90
N LEU A 117 1.35 -24.44 -24.21
CA LEU A 117 0.86 -23.69 -23.07
C LEU A 117 0.01 -22.49 -23.48
N SER A 118 0.33 -21.83 -24.58
CA SER A 118 -0.40 -20.64 -25.01
C SER A 118 -1.90 -20.88 -25.29
N GLN A 119 -2.30 -22.16 -25.48
CA GLN A 119 -3.68 -22.58 -25.68
C GLN A 119 -4.24 -23.40 -24.50
N ASP A 120 -3.45 -23.61 -23.45
CA ASP A 120 -3.86 -24.39 -22.28
C ASP A 120 -4.84 -23.59 -21.42
N GLU A 121 -5.99 -24.17 -21.07
CA GLU A 121 -7.03 -23.49 -20.28
C GLU A 121 -6.52 -23.08 -18.88
N ALA A 122 -5.66 -23.89 -18.25
CA ALA A 122 -5.10 -23.57 -16.96
C ALA A 122 -4.15 -22.37 -17.05
N PHE A 123 -3.35 -22.28 -18.13
CA PHE A 123 -2.51 -21.11 -18.38
C PHE A 123 -3.35 -19.85 -18.61
N LEU A 124 -4.35 -19.91 -19.48
CA LEU A 124 -5.21 -18.77 -19.79
C LEU A 124 -5.93 -18.24 -18.54
N LEU A 125 -6.36 -19.15 -17.65
CA LEU A 125 -6.96 -18.76 -16.36
C LEU A 125 -5.95 -18.05 -15.46
N ILE A 126 -4.72 -18.59 -15.32
CA ILE A 126 -3.66 -17.97 -14.51
C ILE A 126 -3.28 -16.59 -15.09
N GLU A 127 -3.14 -16.47 -16.39
CA GLU A 127 -2.83 -15.21 -17.07
C GLU A 127 -3.93 -14.16 -16.82
N SER A 128 -5.20 -14.56 -16.97
CA SER A 128 -6.34 -13.68 -16.67
C SER A 128 -6.33 -13.20 -15.23
N ASN A 129 -6.10 -14.12 -14.27
CA ASN A 129 -6.03 -13.78 -12.84
C ASN A 129 -4.87 -12.82 -12.54
N LEU A 130 -3.68 -13.04 -13.13
CA LEU A 130 -2.54 -12.16 -12.93
C LEU A 130 -2.79 -10.75 -13.49
N ASN A 131 -3.44 -10.65 -14.66
CA ASN A 131 -3.80 -9.37 -15.26
C ASN A 131 -4.86 -8.62 -14.43
N GLU A 132 -5.85 -9.35 -13.89
CA GLU A 132 -6.86 -8.79 -13.00
C GLU A 132 -6.23 -8.27 -11.70
N LEU A 133 -5.38 -9.09 -11.06
CA LEU A 133 -4.67 -8.70 -9.83
C LEU A 133 -3.79 -7.47 -10.05
N GLU A 134 -3.12 -7.35 -11.19
CA GLU A 134 -2.33 -6.16 -11.53
C GLU A 134 -3.21 -4.91 -11.69
N SER A 135 -4.38 -5.06 -12.33
CA SER A 135 -5.34 -3.96 -12.48
C SER A 135 -5.89 -3.49 -11.13
N VAL A 136 -6.30 -4.44 -10.29
CA VAL A 136 -6.82 -4.17 -8.94
C VAL A 136 -5.73 -3.54 -8.07
N TYR A 137 -4.50 -4.06 -8.12
CA TYR A 137 -3.37 -3.50 -7.41
C TYR A 137 -3.15 -2.02 -7.74
N ARG A 138 -3.11 -1.67 -9.04
CA ARG A 138 -2.93 -0.28 -9.48
C ARG A 138 -4.04 0.65 -8.97
N GLN A 139 -5.29 0.18 -8.96
CA GLN A 139 -6.41 0.96 -8.42
C GLN A 139 -6.25 1.21 -6.92
N HIS A 140 -5.88 0.18 -6.13
CA HIS A 140 -5.64 0.32 -4.70
C HIS A 140 -4.45 1.23 -4.39
N VAL A 141 -3.37 1.20 -5.19
CA VAL A 141 -2.22 2.12 -5.06
C VAL A 141 -2.65 3.58 -5.24
N VAL A 142 -3.51 3.88 -6.21
CA VAL A 142 -4.02 5.24 -6.41
C VAL A 142 -4.80 5.72 -5.19
N LEU A 143 -5.69 4.89 -4.64
CA LEU A 143 -6.47 5.21 -3.44
C LEU A 143 -5.56 5.38 -2.22
N TYR A 144 -4.65 4.45 -1.99
CA TYR A 144 -3.65 4.54 -0.93
C TYR A 144 -2.86 5.84 -0.98
N ASN A 145 -2.34 6.20 -2.16
CA ASN A 145 -1.54 7.40 -2.34
C ASN A 145 -2.35 8.69 -2.08
N ALA A 146 -3.63 8.72 -2.48
CA ALA A 146 -4.51 9.84 -2.18
C ALA A 146 -4.72 10.01 -0.66
N ASP A 147 -4.93 8.91 0.06
CA ASP A 147 -5.10 8.92 1.52
C ASP A 147 -3.80 9.25 2.25
N VAL A 148 -2.64 8.80 1.74
CA VAL A 148 -1.31 9.20 2.26
C VAL A 148 -1.11 10.70 2.16
N LEU A 149 -1.47 11.32 1.02
CA LEU A 149 -1.37 12.76 0.86
C LEU A 149 -2.27 13.51 1.84
N GLY A 150 -3.52 13.04 2.02
CA GLY A 150 -4.45 13.58 3.02
C GLY A 150 -3.91 13.47 4.44
N TYR A 151 -3.44 12.29 4.83
CA TYR A 151 -2.83 12.04 6.14
C TYR A 151 -1.62 12.95 6.38
N ASN A 152 -0.68 13.01 5.42
CA ASN A 152 0.53 13.83 5.54
C ASN A 152 0.20 15.33 5.63
N PHE A 153 -0.84 15.79 4.92
CA PHE A 153 -1.32 17.16 5.03
C PHE A 153 -1.75 17.47 6.47
N TRP A 154 -2.62 16.65 7.06
CA TRP A 154 -3.15 16.89 8.40
C TRP A 154 -2.08 16.83 9.49
N ILE A 155 -1.18 15.84 9.50
CA ILE A 155 -0.11 15.77 10.50
C ILE A 155 0.95 16.87 10.38
N SER A 156 1.01 17.54 9.22
CA SER A 156 1.93 18.65 8.95
C SER A 156 1.29 20.02 9.15
N PHE A 157 -0.03 20.05 9.36
CA PHE A 157 -0.80 21.29 9.44
C PHE A 157 -0.48 22.08 10.70
N PHE A 158 -0.19 23.37 10.55
CA PHE A 158 -0.04 24.29 11.68
C PHE A 158 -1.44 24.74 12.17
N PRO A 159 -1.72 24.81 13.49
CA PRO A 159 -0.79 24.70 14.61
C PRO A 159 -0.67 23.30 15.25
N THR A 160 -1.44 22.31 14.77
CA THR A 160 -1.55 20.99 15.40
C THR A 160 -0.34 20.08 15.18
N ARG A 161 0.54 20.42 14.25
CA ARG A 161 1.80 19.71 13.99
C ARG A 161 2.60 19.37 15.25
N PHE A 162 2.65 20.30 16.24
CA PHE A 162 3.38 20.05 17.47
C PHE A 162 2.79 18.91 18.29
N ILE A 163 1.46 18.73 18.26
CA ILE A 163 0.76 17.65 18.95
C ILE A 163 1.18 16.31 18.33
N TYR A 164 1.24 16.23 16.99
CA TYR A 164 1.63 15.02 16.29
C TYR A 164 3.10 14.66 16.48
N LEU A 165 3.98 15.65 16.63
CA LEU A 165 5.37 15.42 17.00
C LEU A 165 5.49 14.79 18.41
N ILE A 166 4.69 15.25 19.38
CA ILE A 166 4.63 14.68 20.74
C ILE A 166 4.05 13.28 20.70
N LEU A 167 2.99 13.04 19.91
CA LEU A 167 2.34 11.74 19.72
C LEU A 167 3.14 10.80 18.81
N ARG A 168 4.28 11.24 18.29
CA ARG A 168 5.19 10.46 17.41
C ARG A 168 4.55 9.98 16.10
N PHE A 169 3.56 10.69 15.57
CA PHE A 169 3.06 10.45 14.23
C PHE A 169 4.14 10.83 13.21
N LYS A 170 4.31 9.97 12.20
CA LYS A 170 5.29 10.18 11.12
C LYS A 170 4.56 10.27 9.79
N THR A 171 5.13 11.02 8.87
CA THR A 171 4.69 11.00 7.46
C THR A 171 4.83 9.61 6.88
N LYS A 172 3.96 9.26 5.96
CA LYS A 172 4.01 8.02 5.18
C LYS A 172 4.45 8.33 3.75
N ASP A 173 5.13 7.37 3.12
CA ASP A 173 5.57 7.49 1.74
C ASP A 173 4.47 7.00 0.78
N ILE A 174 4.43 7.60 -0.40
CA ILE A 174 3.58 7.11 -1.49
C ILE A 174 4.22 5.88 -2.14
N ILE A 175 3.38 5.01 -2.68
CA ILE A 175 3.82 3.86 -3.47
C ILE A 175 4.04 4.32 -4.92
N SER A 176 5.26 4.14 -5.42
CA SER A 176 5.66 4.49 -6.80
C SER A 176 5.62 3.28 -7.72
#